data_a3bf2f063e95020d34d5ab28a7196388
#
_entry.id   a3bf2f063e95020d34d5ab28a7196388
#
_cell.length_a   1.000
_cell.length_b   1.000
_cell.length_c   1.000
_cell.angle_alpha   90.00
_cell.angle_beta   90.00
_cell.angle_gamma   90.00
#
_symmetry.space_group_name_H-M   'P 1'
#
loop_
_entity.id
_entity.type
_entity.pdbx_description
1 polymer ?
#
loop_
_entity_poly.entity_id
_entity_poly.type
_entity_poly.pdbx_seq_one_letter_code
_entity_poly.pdbx_strand_id
1 'polypeptide(L)'
;NMKMKKFLLVGLLGVVTLCGLSSCDDDDDGGYVPFSYAVGDMVVKDGSEPYIQLDSKQTLFPSNGSRLPNYLLKDGKRVIVNFSFLEGQREGYDYYILINDIDSVLVKNVIPITPETTDSIGNDPVNVLDMWTSDKYLTVQFEMRGLGREKHMINLVRNYSLSPNPDGDGYLQLELRHNRLNDPEIDHILWGVASFRLEDLKLENPDLKGLKIKVRSPYGTEVRTCDFEKEDSGEDAISGTQEKSVSTYVR
;
A
#
# COMPACT_ATOMS: atom_id res chain seq x y z
N ASN A 1 -18.82 -40.02 -37.56
CA ASN A 1 -18.18 -38.69 -37.66
C ASN A 1 -18.21 -37.98 -36.31
N MET A 2 -17.21 -38.29 -35.52
CA MET A 2 -17.03 -37.70 -34.17
C MET A 2 -16.00 -36.60 -34.28
N LYS A 3 -16.42 -35.33 -34.12
CA LYS A 3 -15.52 -34.17 -34.13
C LYS A 3 -14.87 -34.04 -32.75
N MET A 4 -13.59 -34.36 -32.65
CA MET A 4 -12.73 -34.07 -31.52
C MET A 4 -12.51 -32.56 -31.41
N LYS A 5 -12.98 -31.95 -30.31
CA LYS A 5 -12.60 -30.60 -29.93
C LYS A 5 -11.20 -30.63 -29.30
N LYS A 6 -10.25 -29.98 -29.97
CA LYS A 6 -8.90 -29.76 -29.45
C LYS A 6 -8.98 -28.73 -28.32
N PHE A 7 -8.67 -29.13 -27.08
CA PHE A 7 -8.35 -28.26 -26.01
C PHE A 7 -6.93 -27.70 -26.23
N LEU A 8 -6.85 -26.38 -26.39
CA LEU A 8 -5.57 -25.69 -26.45
C LEU A 8 -5.20 -25.31 -24.99
N LEU A 9 -4.24 -26.04 -24.44
CA LEU A 9 -3.64 -25.77 -23.15
C LEU A 9 -2.57 -24.69 -23.38
N VAL A 10 -2.85 -23.46 -23.03
CA VAL A 10 -1.83 -22.39 -22.97
C VAL A 10 -1.32 -22.35 -21.55
N GLY A 11 -0.25 -23.06 -21.29
CA GLY A 11 0.53 -22.91 -20.09
C GLY A 11 1.52 -21.75 -20.27
N LEU A 12 1.36 -20.68 -19.54
CA LEU A 12 2.38 -19.64 -19.42
C LEU A 12 3.06 -19.80 -18.06
N LEU A 13 4.12 -20.59 -18.04
CA LEU A 13 5.05 -20.70 -16.93
C LEU A 13 6.12 -19.63 -17.14
N GLY A 14 6.00 -18.52 -16.46
CA GLY A 14 7.04 -17.48 -16.39
C GLY A 14 7.96 -17.71 -15.20
N VAL A 15 8.78 -18.77 -15.22
CA VAL A 15 9.87 -18.92 -14.26
C VAL A 15 11.07 -18.17 -14.77
N VAL A 16 11.37 -17.01 -14.19
CA VAL A 16 12.67 -16.36 -14.37
C VAL A 16 13.65 -16.98 -13.40
N THR A 17 14.38 -17.98 -13.88
CA THR A 17 15.51 -18.57 -13.17
C THR A 17 16.76 -17.72 -13.45
N LEU A 18 17.17 -16.86 -12.50
CA LEU A 18 18.51 -16.34 -12.51
C LEU A 18 19.45 -17.36 -11.83
N CYS A 19 20.12 -18.16 -12.66
CA CYS A 19 21.25 -18.95 -12.22
C CYS A 19 22.47 -18.05 -12.06
N GLY A 20 22.78 -17.63 -10.85
CA GLY A 20 24.10 -17.16 -10.47
C GLY A 20 24.89 -18.32 -9.87
N LEU A 21 25.77 -18.94 -10.64
CA LEU A 21 26.74 -19.90 -10.13
C LEU A 21 27.82 -19.12 -9.37
N SER A 22 27.81 -19.20 -8.06
CA SER A 22 28.99 -18.94 -7.24
C SER A 22 29.10 -20.10 -6.26
N SER A 23 30.04 -20.97 -6.55
CA SER A 23 30.51 -22.00 -5.67
C SER A 23 31.35 -21.37 -4.58
N CYS A 24 30.86 -21.45 -3.33
CA CYS A 24 31.70 -21.48 -2.14
C CYS A 24 31.01 -22.43 -1.16
N ASP A 25 31.66 -23.56 -0.92
CA ASP A 25 31.38 -24.44 0.23
C ASP A 25 31.67 -23.65 1.50
N ASP A 26 30.64 -23.40 2.31
CA ASP A 26 30.70 -23.29 3.75
C ASP A 26 29.30 -23.66 4.27
N ASP A 27 29.29 -24.78 5.01
CA ASP A 27 28.10 -25.32 5.67
C ASP A 27 27.65 -24.38 6.80
N ASP A 28 26.82 -23.41 6.44
CA ASP A 28 25.99 -22.68 7.40
C ASP A 28 24.61 -22.51 6.75
N ASP A 29 23.75 -23.49 6.94
CA ASP A 29 22.33 -23.51 6.51
C ASP A 29 21.51 -22.46 7.27
N GLY A 30 21.88 -21.21 7.16
CA GLY A 30 21.03 -20.07 7.43
C GLY A 30 20.03 -19.91 6.28
N GLY A 31 19.08 -20.84 6.18
CA GLY A 31 18.06 -20.83 5.14
C GLY A 31 17.36 -19.46 5.10
N TYR A 32 17.56 -18.72 4.01
CA TYR A 32 16.83 -17.48 3.73
C TYR A 32 15.34 -17.81 3.68
N VAL A 33 14.60 -17.38 4.68
CA VAL A 33 13.14 -17.51 4.68
C VAL A 33 12.57 -16.36 3.86
N PRO A 34 11.94 -16.64 2.70
CA PRO A 34 11.33 -15.59 1.90
C PRO A 34 10.29 -14.82 2.71
N PHE A 35 10.29 -13.51 2.61
CA PHE A 35 9.29 -12.68 3.25
C PHE A 35 8.57 -11.80 2.21
N SER A 36 7.38 -11.34 2.58
CA SER A 36 6.52 -10.48 1.77
C SER A 36 6.04 -9.30 2.59
N TYR A 37 5.67 -8.21 1.93
CA TYR A 37 5.00 -7.08 2.54
C TYR A 37 3.59 -6.96 2.01
N ALA A 38 2.66 -6.57 2.88
CA ALA A 38 1.31 -6.23 2.49
C ALA A 38 0.72 -5.16 3.40
N VAL A 39 -0.29 -4.45 2.87
CA VAL A 39 -1.10 -3.49 3.62
C VAL A 39 -2.52 -4.04 3.72
N GLY A 40 -3.10 -3.92 4.91
CA GLY A 40 -4.46 -4.40 5.15
C GLY A 40 -5.03 -3.82 6.43
N ASP A 41 -6.22 -4.28 6.77
CA ASP A 41 -6.93 -3.91 8.00
C ASP A 41 -6.92 -5.08 8.98
N MET A 42 -6.59 -4.82 10.24
CA MET A 42 -6.79 -5.79 11.31
C MET A 42 -8.28 -6.09 11.45
N VAL A 43 -8.63 -7.36 11.53
CA VAL A 43 -9.97 -7.83 11.89
C VAL A 43 -9.89 -8.45 13.27
N VAL A 44 -10.54 -7.80 14.22
CA VAL A 44 -10.56 -8.20 15.64
C VAL A 44 -11.99 -8.30 16.08
N LYS A 45 -12.46 -9.53 16.32
CA LYS A 45 -13.84 -9.81 16.77
C LYS A 45 -13.80 -10.53 18.11
N ASP A 46 -14.77 -10.25 18.96
CA ASP A 46 -14.90 -10.90 20.25
C ASP A 46 -14.96 -12.43 20.10
N GLY A 47 -14.13 -13.12 20.88
CA GLY A 47 -14.06 -14.58 20.88
C GLY A 47 -13.37 -15.23 19.68
N SER A 48 -12.76 -14.44 18.79
CA SER A 48 -12.03 -14.93 17.62
C SER A 48 -10.56 -14.51 17.67
N GLU A 49 -9.70 -15.28 17.03
CA GLU A 49 -8.30 -14.88 16.83
C GLU A 49 -8.22 -13.75 15.78
N PRO A 50 -7.32 -12.76 15.98
CA PRO A 50 -7.18 -11.65 15.03
C PRO A 50 -6.56 -12.14 13.73
N TYR A 51 -6.99 -11.54 12.61
CA TYR A 51 -6.40 -11.74 11.30
C TYR A 51 -6.30 -10.43 10.53
N ILE A 52 -5.65 -10.44 9.36
CA ILE A 52 -5.49 -9.26 8.51
C ILE A 52 -6.28 -9.47 7.21
N GLN A 53 -7.17 -8.53 6.90
CA GLN A 53 -7.86 -8.44 5.63
C GLN A 53 -7.06 -7.54 4.71
N LEU A 54 -6.52 -8.08 3.61
CA LEU A 54 -5.78 -7.32 2.61
C LEU A 54 -6.70 -6.48 1.73
N ASP A 55 -6.14 -5.48 1.07
CA ASP A 55 -6.83 -4.67 0.07
C ASP A 55 -7.33 -5.52 -1.11
N SER A 56 -6.60 -6.58 -1.47
CA SER A 56 -6.97 -7.60 -2.46
C SER A 56 -8.10 -8.54 -2.02
N LYS A 57 -8.73 -8.29 -0.86
CA LYS A 57 -9.76 -9.13 -0.23
C LYS A 57 -9.28 -10.48 0.30
N GLN A 58 -8.02 -10.83 0.12
CA GLN A 58 -7.41 -12.02 0.70
C GLN A 58 -7.15 -11.84 2.20
N THR A 59 -7.10 -12.95 2.92
CA THR A 59 -6.96 -12.97 4.38
C THR A 59 -5.64 -13.61 4.79
N LEU A 60 -4.93 -12.95 5.71
CA LEU A 60 -3.72 -13.47 6.33
C LEU A 60 -4.03 -13.88 7.78
N PHE A 61 -3.89 -15.16 8.10
CA PHE A 61 -4.03 -15.64 9.47
C PHE A 61 -2.66 -15.82 10.12
N PRO A 62 -2.31 -15.00 11.14
CA PRO A 62 -1.00 -15.06 11.76
C PRO A 62 -0.90 -16.19 12.81
N SER A 63 0.15 -17.03 12.71
CA SER A 63 0.47 -18.05 13.73
C SER A 63 0.85 -17.46 15.08
N ASN A 64 1.36 -16.23 15.07
CA ASN A 64 1.80 -15.48 16.25
C ASN A 64 0.89 -14.29 16.60
N GLY A 65 -0.36 -14.29 16.16
CA GLY A 65 -1.32 -13.20 16.36
C GLY A 65 -1.54 -12.79 17.82
N SER A 66 -1.45 -13.74 18.76
CA SER A 66 -1.56 -13.48 20.20
C SER A 66 -0.41 -12.67 20.80
N ARG A 67 0.70 -12.50 20.06
CA ARG A 67 1.88 -11.71 20.49
C ARG A 67 1.89 -10.30 19.95
N LEU A 68 0.89 -9.91 19.15
CA LEU A 68 0.82 -8.58 18.57
C LEU A 68 0.63 -7.52 19.65
N PRO A 69 1.21 -6.32 19.48
CA PRO A 69 1.02 -5.21 20.40
C PRO A 69 -0.46 -4.79 20.49
N ASN A 70 -0.94 -4.51 21.70
CA ASN A 70 -2.36 -4.16 21.95
C ASN A 70 -2.84 -2.96 21.14
N TYR A 71 -1.97 -2.01 20.81
CA TYR A 71 -2.37 -0.83 20.02
C TYR A 71 -2.74 -1.18 18.57
N LEU A 72 -2.30 -2.33 18.06
CA LEU A 72 -2.65 -2.87 16.74
C LEU A 72 -3.90 -3.75 16.79
N LEU A 73 -4.23 -4.34 17.94
CA LEU A 73 -5.38 -5.23 18.11
C LEU A 73 -6.69 -4.44 18.23
N LYS A 74 -7.02 -3.69 17.20
CA LYS A 74 -8.27 -2.94 17.06
C LYS A 74 -8.88 -3.24 15.71
N ASP A 75 -10.18 -3.57 15.71
CA ASP A 75 -10.91 -3.81 14.46
C ASP A 75 -10.81 -2.60 13.51
N GLY A 76 -10.51 -2.85 12.24
CA GLY A 76 -10.29 -1.83 11.23
C GLY A 76 -8.96 -1.05 11.36
N LYS A 77 -8.06 -1.45 12.25
CA LYS A 77 -6.74 -0.82 12.35
C LYS A 77 -5.91 -1.11 11.11
N ARG A 78 -5.56 -0.05 10.38
CA ARG A 78 -4.73 -0.15 9.17
C ARG A 78 -3.29 -0.47 9.53
N VAL A 79 -2.73 -1.51 8.91
CA VAL A 79 -1.37 -2.02 9.19
C VAL A 79 -0.60 -2.30 7.92
N ILE A 80 0.73 -2.20 8.03
CA ILE A 80 1.68 -2.79 7.09
C ILE A 80 2.37 -3.94 7.80
N VAL A 81 2.45 -5.08 7.14
CA VAL A 81 2.99 -6.31 7.71
C VAL A 81 4.09 -6.87 6.84
N ASN A 82 5.21 -7.24 7.48
CA ASN A 82 6.25 -8.10 6.92
C ASN A 82 5.99 -9.52 7.44
N PHE A 83 5.87 -10.48 6.55
CA PHE A 83 5.51 -11.84 6.92
C PHE A 83 6.16 -12.88 6.02
N SER A 84 6.23 -14.09 6.55
CA SER A 84 6.63 -15.29 5.80
C SER A 84 5.46 -16.25 5.72
N PHE A 85 5.30 -16.87 4.56
CA PHE A 85 4.30 -17.93 4.41
C PHE A 85 4.72 -19.16 5.20
N LEU A 86 3.77 -19.79 5.88
CA LEU A 86 3.97 -21.04 6.58
C LEU A 86 3.35 -22.20 5.79
N GLU A 87 3.93 -23.37 5.94
CA GLU A 87 3.32 -24.61 5.46
C GLU A 87 2.03 -24.90 6.22
N GLY A 88 1.06 -25.48 5.52
CA GLY A 88 -0.24 -25.80 6.07
C GLY A 88 -1.31 -24.77 5.70
N GLN A 89 -2.51 -25.01 6.16
CA GLN A 89 -3.68 -24.16 5.93
C GLN A 89 -4.43 -23.93 7.24
N ARG A 90 -5.03 -22.75 7.35
CA ARG A 90 -6.01 -22.46 8.39
C ARG A 90 -7.38 -22.36 7.74
N GLU A 91 -8.31 -23.23 8.13
CA GLU A 91 -9.66 -23.26 7.56
C GLU A 91 -10.33 -21.88 7.67
N GLY A 92 -10.87 -21.40 6.56
CA GLY A 92 -11.55 -20.11 6.47
C GLY A 92 -10.62 -18.90 6.17
N TYR A 93 -9.33 -19.13 5.92
CA TYR A 93 -8.36 -18.09 5.55
C TYR A 93 -7.56 -18.48 4.31
N ASP A 94 -7.14 -17.46 3.52
CA ASP A 94 -6.40 -17.71 2.29
C ASP A 94 -4.95 -18.09 2.57
N TYR A 95 -4.31 -17.43 3.55
CA TYR A 95 -2.91 -17.66 3.88
C TYR A 95 -2.67 -17.83 5.36
N TYR A 96 -1.81 -18.82 5.69
CA TYR A 96 -1.27 -19.03 7.03
C TYR A 96 0.15 -18.47 7.07
N ILE A 97 0.43 -17.54 8.01
CA ILE A 97 1.66 -16.75 8.01
C ILE A 97 2.32 -16.65 9.38
N LEU A 98 3.62 -16.35 9.36
CA LEU A 98 4.35 -15.81 10.50
C LEU A 98 4.59 -14.32 10.28
N ILE A 99 4.13 -13.48 11.18
CA ILE A 99 4.46 -12.05 11.16
C ILE A 99 5.89 -11.88 11.67
N ASN A 100 6.75 -11.30 10.82
CA ASN A 100 8.13 -10.95 11.16
C ASN A 100 8.19 -9.54 11.77
N ASP A 101 7.45 -8.58 11.18
CA ASP A 101 7.34 -7.22 11.67
C ASP A 101 5.99 -6.61 11.26
N ILE A 102 5.44 -5.69 12.04
CA ILE A 102 4.15 -5.05 11.78
C ILE A 102 4.10 -3.67 12.43
N ASP A 103 3.56 -2.69 11.70
CA ASP A 103 3.29 -1.36 12.23
C ASP A 103 1.98 -0.79 11.68
N SER A 104 1.50 0.25 12.33
CA SER A 104 0.31 0.97 11.90
C SER A 104 0.60 1.84 10.68
N VAL A 105 -0.32 1.85 9.72
CA VAL A 105 -0.31 2.77 8.59
C VAL A 105 -1.04 4.07 8.99
N LEU A 106 -0.46 5.21 8.63
CA LEU A 106 -1.11 6.51 8.76
C LEU A 106 -2.37 6.54 7.91
N VAL A 107 -3.51 6.87 8.52
CA VAL A 107 -4.79 7.02 7.84
C VAL A 107 -5.27 8.46 7.99
N LYS A 108 -5.58 9.12 6.87
CA LYS A 108 -6.07 10.51 6.83
C LYS A 108 -7.30 10.63 5.92
N ASN A 109 -8.05 11.70 6.13
CA ASN A 109 -9.09 12.11 5.19
C ASN A 109 -8.48 12.94 4.05
N VAL A 110 -9.14 12.98 2.92
CA VAL A 110 -8.86 13.98 1.88
C VAL A 110 -9.31 15.34 2.41
N ILE A 111 -8.45 16.34 2.30
CA ILE A 111 -8.74 17.69 2.80
C ILE A 111 -8.80 18.71 1.67
N PRO A 112 -9.60 19.79 1.82
CA PRO A 112 -9.56 20.89 0.86
C PRO A 112 -8.22 21.62 0.94
N ILE A 113 -7.75 22.12 -0.22
CA ILE A 113 -6.65 23.08 -0.29
C ILE A 113 -7.18 24.42 -0.80
N THR A 114 -6.77 25.50 -0.16
CA THR A 114 -7.09 26.87 -0.54
C THR A 114 -5.81 27.69 -0.65
N PRO A 115 -5.84 28.89 -1.26
CA PRO A 115 -4.67 29.77 -1.30
C PRO A 115 -4.05 30.03 0.09
N GLU A 116 -4.89 30.13 1.12
CA GLU A 116 -4.45 30.42 2.51
C GLU A 116 -3.77 29.21 3.17
N THR A 117 -4.12 27.99 2.78
CA THR A 117 -3.58 26.75 3.37
C THR A 117 -2.42 26.14 2.58
N THR A 118 -2.18 26.63 1.36
CA THR A 118 -1.18 26.06 0.44
C THR A 118 0.21 26.00 1.05
N ASP A 119 0.67 27.05 1.70
CA ASP A 119 2.03 27.12 2.27
C ASP A 119 2.18 26.18 3.47
N SER A 120 1.17 26.09 4.33
CA SER A 120 1.19 25.20 5.50
C SER A 120 1.08 23.73 5.15
N ILE A 121 0.33 23.41 4.09
CA ILE A 121 0.24 22.05 3.55
C ILE A 121 1.55 21.66 2.87
N GLY A 122 2.19 22.63 2.20
CA GLY A 122 3.45 22.43 1.51
C GLY A 122 3.34 21.77 0.14
N ASN A 123 4.47 21.66 -0.54
CA ASN A 123 4.61 20.99 -1.81
C ASN A 123 6.06 20.56 -2.05
N ASP A 124 6.70 20.01 -1.03
CA ASP A 124 8.05 19.44 -1.18
C ASP A 124 8.02 18.20 -2.06
N PRO A 125 9.11 17.86 -2.76
CA PRO A 125 9.16 16.68 -3.60
C PRO A 125 8.96 15.38 -2.81
N VAL A 126 8.22 14.43 -3.40
CA VAL A 126 8.02 13.08 -2.90
C VAL A 126 8.10 12.09 -4.07
N ASN A 127 8.86 11.01 -3.91
CA ASN A 127 8.96 9.95 -4.91
C ASN A 127 7.94 8.87 -4.62
N VAL A 128 6.89 8.76 -5.42
CA VAL A 128 5.87 7.71 -5.26
C VAL A 128 6.38 6.42 -5.86
N LEU A 129 6.53 5.39 -5.03
CA LEU A 129 6.96 4.05 -5.43
C LEU A 129 5.79 3.24 -5.96
N ASP A 130 4.66 3.29 -5.25
CA ASP A 130 3.45 2.57 -5.60
C ASP A 130 2.21 3.34 -5.12
N MET A 131 1.08 3.13 -5.79
CA MET A 131 -0.19 3.78 -5.48
C MET A 131 -1.34 2.94 -6.00
N TRP A 132 -2.26 2.58 -5.10
CA TRP A 132 -3.42 1.76 -5.46
C TRP A 132 -4.67 2.18 -4.68
N THR A 133 -5.81 1.79 -5.19
CA THR A 133 -7.11 1.97 -4.52
C THR A 133 -7.61 0.64 -3.96
N SER A 134 -8.38 0.73 -2.90
CA SER A 134 -9.20 -0.36 -2.38
C SER A 134 -10.62 0.15 -2.17
N ASP A 135 -11.50 -0.67 -1.59
CA ASP A 135 -12.87 -0.25 -1.33
C ASP A 135 -12.94 1.03 -0.48
N LYS A 136 -12.00 1.19 0.49
CA LYS A 136 -12.02 2.27 1.48
C LYS A 136 -10.95 3.33 1.27
N TYR A 137 -9.82 2.98 0.62
CA TYR A 137 -8.61 3.80 0.66
C TYR A 137 -7.96 4.00 -0.70
N LEU A 138 -7.32 5.15 -0.87
CA LEU A 138 -6.13 5.29 -1.72
C LEU A 138 -4.92 5.08 -0.83
N THR A 139 -4.08 4.11 -1.13
CA THR A 139 -2.83 3.86 -0.40
C THR A 139 -1.66 4.24 -1.27
N VAL A 140 -0.68 4.92 -0.69
CA VAL A 140 0.51 5.42 -1.36
C VAL A 140 1.73 4.97 -0.59
N GLN A 141 2.65 4.33 -1.30
CA GLN A 141 4.00 4.01 -0.84
C GLN A 141 4.98 4.98 -1.48
N PHE A 142 5.83 5.60 -0.70
CA PHE A 142 6.69 6.67 -1.20
C PHE A 142 8.01 6.77 -0.45
N GLU A 143 8.93 7.50 -1.08
CA GLU A 143 10.20 7.92 -0.53
C GLU A 143 10.31 9.44 -0.54
N MET A 144 11.01 9.98 0.43
CA MET A 144 11.30 11.40 0.56
C MET A 144 12.70 11.59 1.12
N ARG A 145 13.29 12.76 0.90
CA ARG A 145 14.60 13.09 1.44
C ARG A 145 14.48 13.86 2.75
N GLY A 146 15.28 13.50 3.73
CA GLY A 146 15.31 14.16 5.02
C GLY A 146 16.19 13.44 6.04
N LEU A 147 16.46 14.10 7.15
CA LEU A 147 17.23 13.51 8.26
C LEU A 147 16.38 12.61 9.16
N GLY A 148 15.04 12.75 9.13
CA GLY A 148 14.10 11.98 9.94
C GLY A 148 14.00 12.44 11.41
N ARG A 149 14.49 13.64 11.72
CA ARG A 149 14.34 14.22 13.07
C ARG A 149 12.92 14.67 13.35
N GLU A 150 12.24 15.15 12.31
CA GLU A 150 10.85 15.54 12.32
C GLU A 150 10.04 14.59 11.44
N LYS A 151 8.83 14.24 11.87
CA LYS A 151 7.92 13.50 10.99
C LYS A 151 7.38 14.44 9.91
N HIS A 152 7.61 14.09 8.67
CA HIS A 152 7.10 14.84 7.53
C HIS A 152 5.57 14.76 7.45
N MET A 153 4.94 15.79 6.94
CA MET A 153 3.51 15.82 6.72
C MET A 153 3.18 15.40 5.29
N ILE A 154 2.28 14.44 5.14
CA ILE A 154 1.75 13.99 3.85
C ILE A 154 0.23 14.17 3.85
N ASN A 155 -0.31 14.75 2.79
CA ASN A 155 -1.74 15.00 2.62
C ASN A 155 -2.19 14.68 1.20
N LEU A 156 -3.39 14.14 1.06
CA LEU A 156 -4.13 14.12 -0.18
C LEU A 156 -5.13 15.26 -0.14
N VAL A 157 -5.06 16.16 -1.13
CA VAL A 157 -5.85 17.38 -1.13
C VAL A 157 -6.72 17.50 -2.38
N ARG A 158 -7.87 18.15 -2.21
CA ARG A 158 -8.77 18.53 -3.29
C ARG A 158 -8.81 20.05 -3.43
N ASN A 159 -8.53 20.52 -4.64
CA ASN A 159 -8.69 21.93 -4.98
C ASN A 159 -10.05 22.17 -5.66
N TYR A 160 -11.03 22.57 -4.89
CA TYR A 160 -12.38 22.79 -5.38
C TYR A 160 -12.49 23.94 -6.40
N SER A 161 -11.54 24.87 -6.41
CA SER A 161 -11.51 25.96 -7.39
C SER A 161 -11.03 25.51 -8.76
N LEU A 162 -10.12 24.50 -8.82
CA LEU A 162 -9.57 23.97 -10.07
C LEU A 162 -10.28 22.71 -10.54
N SER A 163 -10.74 21.88 -9.61
CA SER A 163 -11.41 20.61 -9.90
C SER A 163 -12.64 20.41 -9.01
N PRO A 164 -13.70 21.21 -9.23
CA PRO A 164 -14.93 21.13 -8.43
C PRO A 164 -15.70 19.84 -8.70
N ASN A 165 -15.55 19.27 -9.90
CA ASN A 165 -16.25 18.06 -10.34
C ASN A 165 -15.26 17.09 -10.98
N PRO A 166 -15.63 15.80 -11.12
CA PRO A 166 -14.88 14.87 -11.95
C PRO A 166 -14.74 15.37 -13.39
N ASP A 167 -13.63 15.00 -14.03
CA ASP A 167 -13.40 15.24 -15.46
C ASP A 167 -14.48 14.54 -16.31
N GLY A 168 -14.59 14.93 -17.58
CA GLY A 168 -15.53 14.31 -18.52
C GLY A 168 -15.31 12.83 -18.77
N ASP A 169 -14.14 12.31 -18.39
CA ASP A 169 -13.81 10.87 -18.44
C ASP A 169 -14.18 10.10 -17.14
N GLY A 170 -14.68 10.79 -16.12
CA GLY A 170 -15.15 10.22 -14.86
C GLY A 170 -14.09 10.10 -13.77
N TYR A 171 -12.94 10.78 -13.92
CA TYR A 171 -11.88 10.81 -12.89
C TYR A 171 -11.90 12.12 -12.12
N LEU A 172 -11.66 12.06 -10.81
CA LEU A 172 -11.51 13.24 -9.97
C LEU A 172 -10.02 13.57 -9.80
N GLN A 173 -9.69 14.85 -10.02
CA GLN A 173 -8.31 15.32 -9.81
C GLN A 173 -8.05 15.67 -8.34
N LEU A 174 -7.00 15.11 -7.80
CA LEU A 174 -6.47 15.40 -6.45
C LEU A 174 -4.96 15.69 -6.54
N GLU A 175 -4.38 16.15 -5.43
CA GLU A 175 -2.92 16.36 -5.35
C GLU A 175 -2.38 15.68 -4.11
N LEU A 176 -1.29 14.92 -4.26
CA LEU A 176 -0.50 14.44 -3.13
C LEU A 176 0.50 15.53 -2.75
N ARG A 177 0.40 16.01 -1.53
CA ARG A 177 1.21 17.10 -0.99
C ARG A 177 2.08 16.62 0.15
N HIS A 178 3.33 17.01 0.11
CA HIS A 178 4.34 16.73 1.11
C HIS A 178 4.89 18.02 1.68
N ASN A 179 5.09 18.05 2.99
CA ASN A 179 5.79 19.12 3.70
C ASN A 179 6.81 18.49 4.66
N ARG A 180 8.05 18.76 4.40
CA ARG A 180 9.19 18.32 5.20
C ARG A 180 9.26 19.02 6.56
N LEU A 181 8.51 20.10 6.72
CA LEU A 181 8.53 20.96 7.89
C LEU A 181 9.95 21.54 8.12
N ASN A 182 10.54 21.32 9.29
CA ASN A 182 11.87 21.81 9.64
C ASN A 182 12.95 20.72 9.52
N ASP A 183 12.62 19.54 8.96
CA ASP A 183 13.62 18.49 8.77
C ASP A 183 14.61 18.89 7.68
N PRO A 184 15.92 18.83 7.93
CA PRO A 184 16.91 19.19 6.91
C PRO A 184 16.83 18.29 5.70
N GLU A 185 16.91 18.89 4.50
CA GLU A 185 17.07 18.13 3.27
C GLU A 185 18.51 17.63 3.14
N ILE A 186 18.67 16.32 3.27
CA ILE A 186 19.94 15.65 3.08
C ILE A 186 19.76 14.46 2.13
N ASP A 187 20.86 13.91 1.64
CA ASP A 187 20.84 12.75 0.76
C ASP A 187 20.65 11.43 1.55
N HIS A 188 19.59 11.42 2.35
CA HIS A 188 19.13 10.25 3.08
C HIS A 188 17.66 10.00 2.75
N ILE A 189 17.32 8.76 2.45
CA ILE A 189 15.99 8.36 2.02
C ILE A 189 15.18 7.91 3.24
N LEU A 190 14.06 8.57 3.43
CA LEU A 190 13.01 8.18 4.37
C LEU A 190 11.91 7.50 3.58
N TRP A 191 11.46 6.37 4.06
CA TRP A 191 10.37 5.61 3.46
C TRP A 191 9.07 5.85 4.23
N GLY A 192 7.93 5.80 3.53
CA GLY A 192 6.63 5.94 4.15
C GLY A 192 5.51 5.26 3.38
N VAL A 193 4.44 4.95 4.11
CA VAL A 193 3.16 4.52 3.57
C VAL A 193 2.03 5.27 4.26
N ALA A 194 1.04 5.71 3.49
CA ALA A 194 -0.14 6.38 4.00
C ALA A 194 -1.38 5.95 3.22
N SER A 195 -2.51 5.88 3.90
CA SER A 195 -3.82 5.58 3.31
C SER A 195 -4.76 6.76 3.52
N PHE A 196 -5.49 7.11 2.48
CA PHE A 196 -6.46 8.21 2.48
C PHE A 196 -7.86 7.67 2.26
N ARG A 197 -8.82 8.04 3.14
CA ARG A 197 -10.20 7.58 3.04
C ARG A 197 -10.86 8.13 1.78
N LEU A 198 -11.58 7.26 1.06
CA LEU A 198 -12.27 7.60 -0.17
C LEU A 198 -13.79 7.68 0.00
N GLU A 199 -14.32 7.34 1.17
CA GLU A 199 -15.75 7.24 1.41
C GLU A 199 -16.50 8.52 1.04
N ASP A 200 -16.06 9.67 1.56
CA ASP A 200 -16.71 10.97 1.29
C ASP A 200 -16.67 11.30 -0.20
N LEU A 201 -15.54 11.04 -0.88
CA LEU A 201 -15.43 11.30 -2.32
C LEU A 201 -16.36 10.42 -3.16
N LYS A 202 -16.52 9.16 -2.78
CA LYS A 202 -17.40 8.20 -3.45
C LYS A 202 -18.87 8.54 -3.19
N LEU A 203 -19.23 9.01 -1.99
CA LEU A 203 -20.59 9.47 -1.66
C LEU A 203 -20.96 10.74 -2.43
N GLU A 204 -20.03 11.71 -2.55
CA GLU A 204 -20.24 12.93 -3.33
C GLU A 204 -20.36 12.65 -4.83
N ASN A 205 -19.68 11.62 -5.33
CA ASN A 205 -19.57 11.30 -6.76
C ASN A 205 -19.76 9.79 -7.00
N PRO A 206 -21.00 9.27 -6.98
CA PRO A 206 -21.25 7.83 -7.06
C PRO A 206 -20.77 7.16 -8.37
N ASP A 207 -20.69 7.92 -9.46
CA ASP A 207 -20.28 7.44 -10.79
C ASP A 207 -18.76 7.57 -11.03
N LEU A 208 -17.99 7.87 -9.99
CA LEU A 208 -16.54 8.07 -10.08
C LEU A 208 -15.83 6.77 -10.50
N LYS A 209 -15.06 6.84 -11.58
CA LYS A 209 -14.31 5.68 -12.11
C LYS A 209 -12.94 5.51 -11.45
N GLY A 210 -12.39 6.60 -10.91
CA GLY A 210 -11.07 6.62 -10.32
C GLY A 210 -10.57 8.03 -10.04
N LEU A 211 -9.29 8.13 -9.79
CA LEU A 211 -8.61 9.35 -9.37
C LEU A 211 -7.43 9.65 -10.30
N LYS A 212 -7.18 10.93 -10.54
CA LYS A 212 -5.94 11.45 -11.13
C LYS A 212 -5.19 12.21 -10.05
N ILE A 213 -4.06 11.69 -9.64
CA ILE A 213 -3.27 12.22 -8.54
C ILE A 213 -2.07 12.97 -9.07
N LYS A 214 -2.07 14.28 -8.92
CA LYS A 214 -0.93 15.13 -9.24
C LYS A 214 0.08 15.05 -8.10
N VAL A 215 1.34 14.81 -8.45
CA VAL A 215 2.45 14.67 -7.50
C VAL A 215 3.63 15.53 -7.96
N ARG A 216 4.26 16.26 -7.04
CA ARG A 216 5.58 16.85 -7.27
C ARG A 216 6.65 15.84 -6.91
N SER A 217 7.26 15.22 -7.91
CA SER A 217 8.39 14.32 -7.72
C SER A 217 9.73 15.06 -7.74
N PRO A 218 10.83 14.44 -7.31
CA PRO A 218 12.19 15.02 -7.47
C PRO A 218 12.57 15.33 -8.93
N TYR A 219 11.88 14.71 -9.88
CA TYR A 219 12.15 14.82 -11.33
C TYR A 219 11.17 15.73 -12.07
N GLY A 220 10.19 16.29 -11.38
CA GLY A 220 9.16 17.16 -11.94
C GLY A 220 7.76 16.80 -11.47
N THR A 221 6.75 17.44 -12.07
CA THR A 221 5.35 17.13 -11.76
C THR A 221 4.87 15.98 -12.62
N GLU A 222 4.26 14.99 -12.00
CA GLU A 222 3.62 13.85 -12.65
C GLU A 222 2.15 13.74 -12.25
N VAL A 223 1.36 13.03 -13.06
CA VAL A 223 -0.02 12.66 -12.75
C VAL A 223 -0.14 11.16 -12.83
N ARG A 224 -0.63 10.54 -11.75
CA ARG A 224 -0.90 9.11 -11.67
C ARG A 224 -2.39 8.87 -11.70
N THR A 225 -2.82 7.93 -12.52
CA THR A 225 -4.22 7.51 -12.59
C THR A 225 -4.39 6.23 -11.79
N CYS A 226 -5.41 6.22 -10.92
CA CYS A 226 -5.80 5.06 -10.13
C CYS A 226 -7.27 4.77 -10.41
N ASP A 227 -7.54 3.62 -10.99
CA ASP A 227 -8.90 3.14 -11.21
C ASP A 227 -9.49 2.63 -9.90
N PHE A 228 -10.78 2.84 -9.70
CA PHE A 228 -11.48 2.09 -8.68
C PHE A 228 -11.72 0.67 -9.19
N GLU A 229 -11.35 -0.31 -8.39
CA GLU A 229 -11.54 -1.71 -8.74
C GLU A 229 -13.02 -1.95 -9.08
N LYS A 230 -13.25 -2.55 -10.24
CA LYS A 230 -14.49 -3.25 -10.52
C LYS A 230 -14.41 -4.56 -9.76
N GLU A 231 -15.50 -5.01 -9.17
CA GLU A 231 -15.61 -6.16 -8.23
C GLU A 231 -14.94 -7.49 -8.67
N ASP A 232 -14.15 -7.54 -9.75
CA ASP A 232 -13.71 -8.77 -10.41
C ASP A 232 -12.20 -8.87 -10.73
N SER A 233 -11.34 -8.05 -10.18
CA SER A 233 -9.88 -8.13 -10.41
C SER A 233 -9.12 -8.49 -9.12
N GLY A 234 -9.04 -9.78 -8.84
CA GLY A 234 -8.16 -10.30 -7.80
C GLY A 234 -6.70 -10.32 -8.25
N GLU A 235 -6.05 -9.18 -8.39
CA GLU A 235 -4.59 -9.11 -8.49
C GLU A 235 -3.99 -8.90 -7.10
N ASP A 236 -3.03 -9.76 -6.76
CA ASP A 236 -2.42 -9.87 -5.44
C ASP A 236 -1.62 -8.61 -5.11
N ALA A 237 -2.09 -7.83 -4.15
CA ALA A 237 -1.36 -6.70 -3.55
C ALA A 237 -0.21 -7.17 -2.62
N ILE A 238 0.44 -8.28 -2.95
CA ILE A 238 1.61 -8.80 -2.27
C ILE A 238 2.84 -8.40 -3.05
N SER A 239 3.56 -7.40 -2.55
CA SER A 239 4.84 -6.97 -3.12
C SER A 239 5.99 -7.63 -2.37
N GLY A 240 6.80 -8.41 -3.10
CA GLY A 240 8.06 -8.94 -2.56
C GLY A 240 9.21 -8.01 -2.87
N THR A 241 9.76 -7.30 -1.88
CA THR A 241 11.03 -6.56 -2.04
C THR A 241 11.70 -6.21 -0.71
N GLN A 242 12.99 -6.46 -0.65
CA GLN A 242 14.07 -5.97 0.21
C GLN A 242 13.78 -5.59 1.67
N GLU A 243 14.71 -5.98 2.56
CA GLU A 243 14.81 -5.62 3.98
C GLU A 243 14.65 -4.11 4.22
N LYS A 244 13.43 -3.68 4.51
CA LYS A 244 13.18 -2.37 5.07
C LYS A 244 12.33 -2.53 6.33
N SER A 245 12.74 -1.88 7.40
CA SER A 245 11.90 -1.70 8.58
C SER A 245 10.55 -1.13 8.18
N VAL A 246 9.45 -1.65 8.70
CA VAL A 246 8.09 -1.13 8.46
C VAL A 246 7.82 0.20 9.16
N SER A 247 8.81 0.78 9.83
CA SER A 247 8.68 2.09 10.46
C SER A 247 8.42 3.19 9.43
N THR A 248 7.41 4.01 9.67
CA THR A 248 7.02 5.12 8.80
C THR A 248 7.43 6.47 9.38
N TYR A 249 7.88 7.40 8.50
CA TYR A 249 8.37 8.74 8.87
C TYR A 249 7.34 9.84 8.55
N VAL A 250 6.04 9.53 8.59
CA VAL A 250 4.98 10.49 8.24
C VAL A 250 3.91 10.66 9.31
N ARG A 251 3.21 11.81 9.25
CA ARG A 251 2.06 12.19 10.08
C ARG A 251 0.99 12.95 9.28
#